data_43d4c2abff2e86872ac24faf6aa4f3f6
#
_entry.id   43d4c2abff2e86872ac24faf6aa4f3f6
#
_cell.length_a   1.000
_cell.length_b   1.000
_cell.length_c   1.000
_cell.angle_alpha   90.00
_cell.angle_beta   90.00
_cell.angle_gamma   90.00
#
_symmetry.space_group_name_H-M   'P 1'
#
loop_
_entity.id
_entity.type
_entity.pdbx_description
1 polymer ?
#
loop_
_entity_poly.entity_id
_entity_poly.type
_entity_poly.pdbx_seq_one_letter_code
_entity_poly.pdbx_strand_id
1 'polypeptide(L)'
;MLTYTFSKSGAVSLYEQLYRAIKEDILAGRLTAGEKLPSKRTLSAHLEISVITVKTAYEQLVAEGYLYAVEKKGYYVAAVEKPLQTVSPVREKEEGPERQWRMDFGANTVSEGDFPFSVWTRLMRQTILEQDTALLRPTPPNGALVLRQAICDNLRQFRGMAVSPGQVIVGAGTEVLYNMLVQLLGRNKCYAVEDPGYSKIARIYEGNQVKLRRIGLDDKGLDVGRLRRTEADVVHISPSHHYPTGIVMPIGRRQELLRWAGEKPGRYILEDDYDSEFRFVGRPIPTLFSVDENRRVIYLNTFSKTIAPSIRISYMVLPPELVETFRQKLGFYTCTVSGFEQYTLAQFMARGHYEQHLNRMRKRYHQKRDAVIDIIRRSGLPAKITEQDAGLHFLMTLQTELPDEALRQKAAEKDLRLAFLSDYYGDWRQTPSHVLVVNYSGMDLKELPSALTC
;
A
#
# COMPACT_ATOMS: atom_id res chain seq x y z
N MET A 1 -57.92 13.09 9.84
CA MET A 1 -57.56 13.02 8.42
C MET A 1 -56.13 13.52 8.32
N LEU A 2 -55.25 12.85 7.55
CA LEU A 2 -53.86 13.21 7.44
C LEU A 2 -53.69 14.52 6.66
N THR A 3 -53.05 15.53 7.29
CA THR A 3 -52.84 16.85 6.68
C THR A 3 -51.33 17.15 6.67
N TYR A 4 -50.79 17.40 5.48
CA TYR A 4 -49.37 17.69 5.29
C TYR A 4 -49.22 18.96 4.44
N THR A 5 -48.17 19.72 4.74
CA THR A 5 -47.85 20.94 3.97
C THR A 5 -46.67 20.60 3.05
N PHE A 6 -46.79 20.85 1.77
CA PHE A 6 -45.77 20.55 0.77
C PHE A 6 -45.09 21.83 0.26
N SER A 7 -43.77 21.76 0.11
CA SER A 7 -43.01 22.82 -0.54
C SER A 7 -43.07 22.66 -2.05
N LYS A 8 -43.53 23.67 -2.77
CA LYS A 8 -43.57 23.68 -4.24
C LYS A 8 -42.22 24.10 -4.87
N SER A 9 -41.27 24.56 -4.08
CA SER A 9 -40.01 25.16 -4.55
C SER A 9 -38.76 24.32 -4.20
N GLY A 10 -38.87 23.02 -4.00
CA GLY A 10 -37.76 22.18 -3.57
C GLY A 10 -37.34 21.11 -4.59
N ALA A 11 -36.11 20.66 -4.48
CA ALA A 11 -35.55 19.55 -5.26
C ALA A 11 -36.19 18.17 -4.98
N VAL A 12 -37.12 18.09 -4.00
CA VAL A 12 -37.79 16.86 -3.54
C VAL A 12 -39.19 16.79 -4.14
N SER A 13 -39.47 15.69 -4.83
CA SER A 13 -40.79 15.47 -5.45
C SER A 13 -41.94 15.35 -4.45
N LEU A 14 -43.19 15.68 -4.85
CA LEU A 14 -44.36 15.64 -3.96
C LEU A 14 -44.62 14.23 -3.39
N TYR A 15 -44.35 13.15 -4.15
CA TYR A 15 -44.53 11.80 -3.62
C TYR A 15 -43.52 11.48 -2.52
N GLU A 16 -42.30 11.96 -2.66
CA GLU A 16 -41.26 11.73 -1.69
C GLU A 16 -41.52 12.53 -0.40
N GLN A 17 -42.02 13.75 -0.51
CA GLN A 17 -42.45 14.54 0.64
C GLN A 17 -43.58 13.85 1.39
N LEU A 18 -44.59 13.34 0.69
CA LEU A 18 -45.70 12.59 1.30
C LEU A 18 -45.24 11.28 1.93
N TYR A 19 -44.39 10.54 1.22
CA TYR A 19 -43.78 9.31 1.73
C TYR A 19 -43.00 9.54 3.05
N ARG A 20 -42.18 10.57 3.07
CA ARG A 20 -41.41 10.92 4.28
C ARG A 20 -42.31 11.30 5.43
N ALA A 21 -43.31 12.12 5.19
CA ALA A 21 -44.25 12.58 6.20
C ALA A 21 -45.03 11.43 6.84
N ILE A 22 -45.59 10.51 6.04
CA ILE A 22 -46.30 9.33 6.55
C ILE A 22 -45.35 8.39 7.31
N LYS A 23 -44.14 8.15 6.77
CA LYS A 23 -43.13 7.35 7.43
C LYS A 23 -42.73 7.91 8.80
N GLU A 24 -42.57 9.22 8.87
CA GLU A 24 -42.26 9.92 10.13
C GLU A 24 -43.38 9.79 11.16
N ASP A 25 -44.67 9.91 10.70
CA ASP A 25 -45.85 9.74 11.55
C ASP A 25 -45.95 8.32 12.12
N ILE A 26 -45.62 7.31 11.32
CA ILE A 26 -45.56 5.91 11.77
C ILE A 26 -44.48 5.72 12.79
N LEU A 27 -43.24 6.18 12.51
CA LEU A 27 -42.10 6.04 13.39
C LEU A 27 -42.25 6.84 14.70
N ALA A 28 -42.91 8.00 14.66
CA ALA A 28 -43.24 8.81 15.84
C ALA A 28 -44.41 8.26 16.63
N GLY A 29 -45.12 7.24 16.13
CA GLY A 29 -46.31 6.65 16.79
C GLY A 29 -47.56 7.51 16.64
N ARG A 30 -47.57 8.54 15.78
CA ARG A 30 -48.77 9.33 15.46
C ARG A 30 -49.79 8.52 14.62
N LEU A 31 -49.29 7.58 13.83
CA LEU A 31 -50.06 6.55 13.15
C LEU A 31 -49.77 5.20 13.86
N THR A 32 -50.78 4.55 14.36
CA THR A 32 -50.66 3.32 15.15
C THR A 32 -50.78 2.08 14.30
N ALA A 33 -50.10 0.98 14.75
CA ALA A 33 -50.18 -0.30 14.05
C ALA A 33 -51.62 -0.77 13.88
N GLY A 34 -52.01 -1.21 12.68
CA GLY A 34 -53.35 -1.63 12.32
C GLY A 34 -54.28 -0.47 11.94
N GLU A 35 -53.83 0.79 12.08
CA GLU A 35 -54.64 1.96 11.70
C GLU A 35 -54.87 1.98 10.18
N LYS A 36 -56.09 2.23 9.77
CA LYS A 36 -56.45 2.30 8.36
C LYS A 36 -56.16 3.68 7.78
N LEU A 37 -55.38 3.75 6.73
CA LEU A 37 -55.12 4.99 5.99
C LEU A 37 -56.28 5.34 5.04
N PRO A 38 -56.45 6.64 4.75
CA PRO A 38 -57.40 7.11 3.74
C PRO A 38 -57.17 6.44 2.37
N SER A 39 -58.23 6.28 1.60
CA SER A 39 -58.06 5.78 0.22
C SER A 39 -57.22 6.74 -0.61
N LYS A 40 -56.52 6.23 -1.62
CA LYS A 40 -55.71 7.04 -2.53
C LYS A 40 -56.49 8.23 -3.13
N ARG A 41 -57.75 8.05 -3.45
CA ARG A 41 -58.62 9.11 -3.98
C ARG A 41 -59.01 10.13 -2.90
N THR A 42 -59.33 9.65 -1.70
CA THR A 42 -59.73 10.50 -0.58
C THR A 42 -58.54 11.37 -0.10
N LEU A 43 -57.34 10.78 0.01
CA LEU A 43 -56.16 11.53 0.43
C LEU A 43 -55.69 12.52 -0.65
N SER A 44 -55.74 12.11 -1.92
CA SER A 44 -55.42 12.95 -3.07
C SER A 44 -56.33 14.20 -3.12
N ALA A 45 -57.63 14.04 -2.94
CA ALA A 45 -58.56 15.15 -2.91
C ALA A 45 -58.34 16.08 -1.69
N HIS A 46 -58.03 15.52 -0.51
CA HIS A 46 -57.82 16.30 0.70
C HIS A 46 -56.49 17.10 0.68
N LEU A 47 -55.42 16.54 0.08
CA LEU A 47 -54.11 17.18 -0.01
C LEU A 47 -53.90 17.99 -1.30
N GLU A 48 -54.90 18.02 -2.19
CA GLU A 48 -54.86 18.70 -3.51
C GLU A 48 -53.66 18.24 -4.38
N ILE A 49 -53.33 16.95 -4.33
CA ILE A 49 -52.23 16.34 -5.12
C ILE A 49 -52.78 15.23 -6.03
N SER A 50 -52.01 14.78 -7.00
CA SER A 50 -52.42 13.73 -7.91
C SER A 50 -52.62 12.37 -7.22
N VAL A 51 -53.59 11.59 -7.69
CA VAL A 51 -53.82 10.20 -7.21
C VAL A 51 -52.58 9.34 -7.44
N ILE A 52 -51.82 9.61 -8.53
CA ILE A 52 -50.58 8.92 -8.85
C ILE A 52 -49.50 9.19 -7.76
N THR A 53 -49.39 10.44 -7.31
CA THR A 53 -48.46 10.83 -6.22
C THR A 53 -48.74 10.03 -4.95
N VAL A 54 -50.01 9.96 -4.51
CA VAL A 54 -50.40 9.18 -3.34
C VAL A 54 -50.21 7.70 -3.56
N LYS A 55 -50.49 7.19 -4.75
CA LYS A 55 -50.27 5.79 -5.13
C LYS A 55 -48.81 5.42 -4.99
N THR A 56 -47.90 6.20 -5.57
CA THR A 56 -46.45 5.94 -5.53
C THR A 56 -45.92 5.99 -4.09
N ALA A 57 -46.34 6.97 -3.29
CA ALA A 57 -45.94 7.04 -1.88
C ALA A 57 -46.40 5.81 -1.05
N TYR A 58 -47.65 5.37 -1.28
CA TYR A 58 -48.22 4.19 -0.59
C TYR A 58 -47.51 2.89 -1.04
N GLU A 59 -47.24 2.75 -2.33
CA GLU A 59 -46.54 1.58 -2.88
C GLU A 59 -45.12 1.49 -2.34
N GLN A 60 -44.41 2.62 -2.18
CA GLN A 60 -43.10 2.67 -1.57
C GLN A 60 -43.16 2.28 -0.08
N LEU A 61 -44.14 2.82 0.68
CA LEU A 61 -44.34 2.46 2.09
C LEU A 61 -44.71 0.98 2.28
N VAL A 62 -45.45 0.40 1.33
CA VAL A 62 -45.74 -1.05 1.33
C VAL A 62 -44.49 -1.86 1.01
N ALA A 63 -43.72 -1.44 0.01
CA ALA A 63 -42.47 -2.10 -0.36
C ALA A 63 -41.43 -2.09 0.79
N GLU A 64 -41.40 -1.03 1.59
CA GLU A 64 -40.55 -0.91 2.78
C GLU A 64 -41.14 -1.55 4.03
N GLY A 65 -42.38 -2.05 3.99
CA GLY A 65 -43.04 -2.72 5.11
C GLY A 65 -43.64 -1.78 6.17
N TYR A 66 -43.73 -0.47 5.93
CA TYR A 66 -44.41 0.48 6.83
C TYR A 66 -45.94 0.40 6.69
N LEU A 67 -46.42 0.00 5.54
CA LEU A 67 -47.83 -0.27 5.28
C LEU A 67 -48.01 -1.71 4.75
N TYR A 68 -49.22 -2.21 4.92
CA TYR A 68 -49.66 -3.43 4.21
C TYR A 68 -51.02 -3.15 3.55
N ALA A 69 -51.18 -3.78 2.39
CA ALA A 69 -52.44 -3.67 1.65
C ALA A 69 -53.35 -4.88 1.92
N VAL A 70 -54.62 -4.64 2.18
CA VAL A 70 -55.64 -5.68 2.28
C VAL A 70 -56.57 -5.54 1.08
N GLU A 71 -56.70 -6.62 0.32
CA GLU A 71 -57.50 -6.60 -0.89
C GLU A 71 -58.92 -6.11 -0.62
N LYS A 72 -59.42 -5.17 -1.44
CA LYS A 72 -60.72 -4.51 -1.33
C LYS A 72 -60.99 -3.76 -0.03
N LYS A 73 -60.06 -3.73 0.94
CA LYS A 73 -60.22 -3.04 2.21
C LYS A 73 -59.36 -1.80 2.36
N GLY A 74 -58.19 -1.75 1.72
CA GLY A 74 -57.31 -0.56 1.69
C GLY A 74 -55.93 -0.80 2.29
N TYR A 75 -55.29 0.29 2.72
CA TYR A 75 -53.96 0.32 3.27
C TYR A 75 -53.98 0.48 4.80
N TYR A 76 -53.13 -0.22 5.48
CA TYR A 76 -53.03 -0.26 6.94
C TYR A 76 -51.58 -0.10 7.40
N VAL A 77 -51.38 0.54 8.54
CA VAL A 77 -50.07 0.71 9.15
C VAL A 77 -49.59 -0.64 9.68
N ALA A 78 -48.35 -1.03 9.32
CA ALA A 78 -47.72 -2.22 9.81
C ALA A 78 -47.27 -2.04 11.24
N ALA A 79 -47.13 -3.15 12.00
CA ALA A 79 -46.48 -3.14 13.30
C ALA A 79 -44.96 -2.95 13.07
N VAL A 80 -44.49 -1.73 13.22
CA VAL A 80 -43.06 -1.40 13.11
C VAL A 80 -42.54 -1.18 14.52
N GLU A 81 -41.54 -1.94 14.93
CA GLU A 81 -40.79 -1.65 16.15
C GLU A 81 -40.11 -0.28 15.99
N LYS A 82 -40.17 0.54 17.05
CA LYS A 82 -39.49 1.85 17.03
C LYS A 82 -38.03 1.60 16.66
N PRO A 83 -37.48 2.32 15.66
CA PRO A 83 -36.05 2.19 15.39
C PRO A 83 -35.31 2.38 16.70
N LEU A 84 -34.42 1.46 17.02
CA LEU A 84 -33.42 1.66 18.05
C LEU A 84 -32.85 3.06 17.79
N GLN A 85 -32.87 3.91 18.82
CA GLN A 85 -32.44 5.31 18.75
C GLN A 85 -31.31 5.45 17.75
N THR A 86 -31.47 6.33 16.76
CA THR A 86 -30.39 6.66 15.83
C THR A 86 -29.16 6.92 16.66
N VAL A 87 -28.19 5.99 16.60
CA VAL A 87 -26.91 6.15 17.28
C VAL A 87 -26.39 7.49 16.79
N SER A 88 -26.32 8.47 17.69
CA SER A 88 -25.70 9.75 17.38
C SER A 88 -24.34 9.43 16.78
N PRO A 89 -23.98 9.99 15.62
CA PRO A 89 -22.67 9.70 15.04
C PRO A 89 -21.65 9.91 16.14
N VAL A 90 -20.84 8.87 16.40
CA VAL A 90 -19.71 8.98 17.31
C VAL A 90 -18.93 10.18 16.79
N ARG A 91 -18.82 11.24 17.59
CA ARG A 91 -17.92 12.35 17.25
C ARG A 91 -16.53 11.74 17.23
N GLU A 92 -16.05 11.42 16.04
CA GLU A 92 -14.65 11.12 15.85
C GLU A 92 -13.87 12.30 16.39
N LYS A 93 -12.89 12.03 17.25
CA LYS A 93 -11.90 13.05 17.56
C LYS A 93 -11.31 13.44 16.22
N GLU A 94 -11.51 14.69 15.81
CA GLU A 94 -10.81 15.24 14.65
C GLU A 94 -9.32 14.92 14.88
N GLU A 95 -8.77 14.05 14.06
CA GLU A 95 -7.33 13.88 14.00
C GLU A 95 -6.80 15.26 13.63
N GLY A 96 -6.06 15.86 14.56
CA GLY A 96 -5.42 17.16 14.30
C GLY A 96 -4.62 17.08 13.01
N PRO A 97 -4.43 18.19 12.30
CA PRO A 97 -3.69 18.19 11.04
C PRO A 97 -2.34 17.50 11.24
N GLU A 98 -2.01 16.55 10.36
CA GLU A 98 -0.70 15.89 10.37
C GLU A 98 0.39 16.97 10.42
N ARG A 99 1.33 16.84 11.38
CA ARG A 99 2.40 17.83 11.51
C ARG A 99 3.20 17.91 10.21
N GLN A 100 3.20 19.05 9.57
CA GLN A 100 4.05 19.32 8.42
C GLN A 100 5.47 19.60 8.90
N TRP A 101 6.39 18.74 8.51
CA TRP A 101 7.81 18.93 8.79
C TRP A 101 8.43 19.82 7.69
N ARG A 102 9.24 20.79 8.09
CA ARG A 102 10.06 21.57 7.13
C ARG A 102 11.01 20.66 6.36
N MET A 103 11.59 19.66 7.05
CA MET A 103 12.39 18.61 6.44
C MET A 103 12.23 17.29 7.22
N ASP A 104 11.99 16.21 6.48
CA ASP A 104 11.92 14.85 7.04
C ASP A 104 13.06 14.00 6.47
N PHE A 105 14.06 13.73 7.31
CA PHE A 105 15.21 12.89 6.95
C PHE A 105 14.85 11.40 6.80
N GLY A 106 13.74 10.97 7.38
CA GLY A 106 13.24 9.59 7.29
C GLY A 106 12.31 9.35 6.08
N ALA A 107 11.78 10.42 5.48
CA ALA A 107 10.82 10.28 4.39
C ALA A 107 11.49 9.83 3.09
N ASN A 108 10.98 8.72 2.55
CA ASN A 108 11.41 8.22 1.25
C ASN A 108 10.35 8.59 0.20
N THR A 109 10.31 9.87 -0.17
CA THR A 109 9.36 10.45 -1.12
C THR A 109 10.01 10.66 -2.49
N VAL A 110 9.18 10.77 -3.52
CA VAL A 110 9.60 11.15 -4.88
C VAL A 110 9.46 12.67 -5.00
N SER A 111 10.48 13.35 -5.56
CA SER A 111 10.43 14.80 -5.73
C SER A 111 9.36 15.20 -6.75
N GLU A 112 8.74 16.38 -6.54
CA GLU A 112 7.86 16.98 -7.52
C GLU A 112 8.59 17.16 -8.87
N GLY A 113 7.90 16.84 -9.96
CA GLY A 113 8.48 16.90 -11.32
C GLY A 113 9.29 15.66 -11.73
N ASP A 114 9.46 14.65 -10.87
CA ASP A 114 10.10 13.39 -11.24
C ASP A 114 9.13 12.46 -11.96
N PHE A 115 7.85 12.49 -11.60
CA PHE A 115 6.83 11.66 -12.26
C PHE A 115 6.54 12.15 -13.69
N PRO A 116 6.53 11.27 -14.69
CA PRO A 116 6.35 11.65 -16.11
C PRO A 116 4.86 11.87 -16.46
N PHE A 117 4.19 12.85 -15.84
CA PHE A 117 2.74 13.11 -15.97
C PHE A 117 2.25 13.14 -17.41
N SER A 118 2.93 13.88 -18.30
CA SER A 118 2.49 14.02 -19.69
C SER A 118 2.49 12.71 -20.46
N VAL A 119 3.52 11.88 -20.27
CA VAL A 119 3.62 10.56 -20.89
C VAL A 119 2.57 9.62 -20.29
N TRP A 120 2.45 9.59 -18.96
CA TRP A 120 1.51 8.74 -18.26
C TRP A 120 0.06 9.04 -18.65
N THR A 121 -0.35 10.31 -18.64
CA THR A 121 -1.69 10.74 -19.01
C THR A 121 -2.02 10.37 -20.46
N ARG A 122 -1.07 10.58 -21.39
CA ARG A 122 -1.24 10.18 -22.80
C ARG A 122 -1.45 8.68 -22.94
N LEU A 123 -0.65 7.86 -22.26
CA LEU A 123 -0.76 6.40 -22.32
C LEU A 123 -2.05 5.90 -21.67
N MET A 124 -2.46 6.49 -20.54
CA MET A 124 -3.72 6.13 -19.88
C MET A 124 -4.92 6.45 -20.79
N ARG A 125 -4.94 7.63 -21.41
CA ARG A 125 -5.98 7.98 -22.37
C ARG A 125 -6.02 7.01 -23.56
N GLN A 126 -4.85 6.61 -24.07
CA GLN A 126 -4.76 5.64 -25.15
C GLN A 126 -5.25 4.27 -24.70
N THR A 127 -4.88 3.82 -23.50
CA THR A 127 -5.35 2.56 -22.90
C THR A 127 -6.88 2.53 -22.83
N ILE A 128 -7.52 3.61 -22.39
CA ILE A 128 -8.98 3.69 -22.29
C ILE A 128 -9.63 3.56 -23.67
N LEU A 129 -9.05 4.19 -24.70
CA LEU A 129 -9.59 4.16 -26.05
C LEU A 129 -9.40 2.81 -26.76
N GLU A 130 -8.31 2.09 -26.48
CA GLU A 130 -7.95 0.85 -27.18
C GLU A 130 -8.41 -0.43 -26.47
N GLN A 131 -8.63 -0.37 -25.15
CA GLN A 131 -8.86 -1.54 -24.29
C GLN A 131 -10.22 -1.51 -23.59
N ASP A 132 -11.20 -0.78 -24.11
CA ASP A 132 -12.50 -0.50 -23.50
C ASP A 132 -13.17 -1.75 -22.91
N THR A 133 -13.30 -2.81 -23.70
CA THR A 133 -13.93 -4.08 -23.29
C THR A 133 -13.08 -4.85 -22.25
N ALA A 134 -11.74 -4.81 -22.37
CA ALA A 134 -10.85 -5.50 -21.44
C ALA A 134 -10.84 -4.84 -20.06
N LEU A 135 -10.97 -3.50 -20.03
CA LEU A 135 -10.97 -2.72 -18.78
C LEU A 135 -12.25 -2.92 -17.96
N LEU A 136 -13.35 -3.37 -18.58
CA LEU A 136 -14.61 -3.67 -17.90
C LEU A 136 -14.64 -5.06 -17.25
N ARG A 137 -13.64 -5.89 -17.50
CA ARG A 137 -13.56 -7.25 -16.93
C ARG A 137 -12.71 -7.26 -15.66
N PRO A 138 -13.04 -8.11 -14.66
CA PRO A 138 -12.17 -8.34 -13.52
C PRO A 138 -10.77 -8.79 -13.96
N THR A 139 -9.74 -8.20 -13.36
CA THR A 139 -8.36 -8.58 -13.64
C THR A 139 -8.05 -9.96 -13.03
N PRO A 140 -7.37 -10.86 -13.76
CA PRO A 140 -6.98 -12.17 -13.23
C PRO A 140 -6.22 -12.07 -11.89
N PRO A 141 -6.29 -13.10 -11.03
CA PRO A 141 -5.68 -13.10 -9.68
C PRO A 141 -4.21 -12.70 -9.65
N ASN A 142 -3.48 -13.09 -10.67
CA ASN A 142 -2.05 -12.80 -10.83
C ASN A 142 -1.75 -11.52 -11.64
N GLY A 143 -2.78 -10.75 -12.01
CA GLY A 143 -2.63 -9.51 -12.79
C GLY A 143 -2.81 -9.69 -14.30
N ALA A 144 -2.91 -8.57 -15.01
CA ALA A 144 -3.10 -8.55 -16.47
C ALA A 144 -1.91 -9.18 -17.20
N LEU A 145 -2.18 -10.04 -18.19
CA LEU A 145 -1.13 -10.75 -18.93
C LEU A 145 -0.14 -9.79 -19.58
N VAL A 146 -0.62 -8.68 -20.14
CA VAL A 146 0.22 -7.69 -20.81
C VAL A 146 1.25 -7.06 -19.86
N LEU A 147 0.87 -6.80 -18.61
CA LEU A 147 1.81 -6.27 -17.60
C LEU A 147 2.80 -7.35 -17.17
N ARG A 148 2.33 -8.56 -16.91
CA ARG A 148 3.20 -9.68 -16.53
C ARG A 148 4.23 -10.00 -17.61
N GLN A 149 3.84 -9.90 -18.88
CA GLN A 149 4.76 -10.04 -20.01
C GLN A 149 5.81 -8.93 -20.02
N ALA A 150 5.39 -7.66 -19.90
CA ALA A 150 6.30 -6.52 -19.83
C ALA A 150 7.29 -6.63 -18.65
N ILE A 151 6.84 -7.12 -17.49
CA ILE A 151 7.71 -7.41 -16.34
C ILE A 151 8.73 -8.50 -16.68
N CYS A 152 8.32 -9.60 -17.32
CA CYS A 152 9.23 -10.68 -17.72
C CYS A 152 10.31 -10.18 -18.68
N ASP A 153 9.95 -9.37 -19.67
CA ASP A 153 10.88 -8.80 -20.64
C ASP A 153 11.88 -7.85 -19.95
N ASN A 154 11.42 -7.02 -19.03
CA ASN A 154 12.27 -6.14 -18.22
C ASN A 154 13.24 -6.95 -17.33
N LEU A 155 12.76 -7.96 -16.62
CA LEU A 155 13.59 -8.83 -15.77
C LEU A 155 14.66 -9.57 -16.58
N ARG A 156 14.31 -10.05 -17.78
CA ARG A 156 15.26 -10.69 -18.68
C ARG A 156 16.35 -9.74 -19.12
N GLN A 157 15.97 -8.53 -19.54
CA GLN A 157 16.89 -7.53 -20.09
C GLN A 157 17.83 -6.93 -19.03
N PHE A 158 17.30 -6.61 -17.85
CA PHE A 158 18.04 -5.83 -16.85
C PHE A 158 18.57 -6.65 -15.66
N ARG A 159 17.97 -7.83 -15.40
CA ARG A 159 18.34 -8.68 -14.26
C ARG A 159 18.84 -10.05 -14.67
N GLY A 160 18.80 -10.37 -15.97
CA GLY A 160 19.17 -11.69 -16.46
C GLY A 160 18.25 -12.83 -15.99
N MET A 161 17.05 -12.50 -15.53
CA MET A 161 16.08 -13.47 -15.01
C MET A 161 15.16 -13.96 -16.14
N ALA A 162 15.25 -15.25 -16.47
CA ALA A 162 14.37 -15.90 -17.43
C ALA A 162 13.15 -16.48 -16.69
N VAL A 163 12.05 -15.73 -16.66
CA VAL A 163 10.81 -16.10 -15.99
C VAL A 163 9.63 -16.10 -16.96
N SER A 164 8.62 -16.91 -16.70
CA SER A 164 7.39 -16.93 -17.48
C SER A 164 6.31 -16.01 -16.85
N PRO A 165 5.37 -15.47 -17.64
CA PRO A 165 4.30 -14.65 -17.13
C PRO A 165 3.41 -15.36 -16.10
N GLY A 166 3.37 -16.69 -16.09
CA GLY A 166 2.66 -17.48 -15.10
C GLY A 166 3.25 -17.39 -13.69
N GLN A 167 4.55 -17.12 -13.57
CA GLN A 167 5.25 -16.99 -12.29
C GLN A 167 5.08 -15.58 -11.67
N VAL A 168 4.69 -14.59 -12.45
CA VAL A 168 4.55 -13.20 -12.00
C VAL A 168 3.18 -12.98 -11.38
N ILE A 169 3.17 -12.48 -10.14
CA ILE A 169 1.96 -12.09 -9.41
C ILE A 169 2.04 -10.59 -9.10
N VAL A 170 1.06 -9.84 -9.58
CA VAL A 170 0.95 -8.39 -9.36
C VAL A 170 0.08 -8.10 -8.14
N GLY A 171 0.46 -7.12 -7.32
CA GLY A 171 -0.31 -6.71 -6.13
C GLY A 171 -0.21 -5.21 -5.86
N ALA A 172 -1.20 -4.69 -5.13
CA ALA A 172 -1.30 -3.27 -4.76
C ALA A 172 -0.33 -2.90 -3.64
N GLY A 173 0.96 -2.94 -3.93
CA GLY A 173 2.06 -2.72 -2.99
C GLY A 173 2.57 -4.02 -2.37
N THR A 174 3.80 -3.95 -1.83
CA THR A 174 4.47 -5.11 -1.23
C THR A 174 3.74 -5.64 0.00
N GLU A 175 3.03 -4.80 0.74
CA GLU A 175 2.24 -5.20 1.92
C GLU A 175 1.18 -6.25 1.56
N VAL A 176 0.50 -6.08 0.43
CA VAL A 176 -0.49 -7.05 -0.08
C VAL A 176 0.22 -8.36 -0.44
N LEU A 177 1.37 -8.27 -1.10
CA LEU A 177 2.16 -9.45 -1.48
C LEU A 177 2.66 -10.22 -0.27
N TYR A 178 3.10 -9.55 0.81
CA TYR A 178 3.53 -10.22 2.05
C TYR A 178 2.37 -10.97 2.70
N ASN A 179 1.16 -10.39 2.75
CA ASN A 179 -0.03 -11.07 3.23
C ASN A 179 -0.38 -12.30 2.37
N MET A 180 -0.28 -12.17 1.04
CA MET A 180 -0.51 -13.29 0.12
C MET A 180 0.53 -14.39 0.30
N LEU A 181 1.80 -14.04 0.57
CA LEU A 181 2.86 -15.02 0.84
C LEU A 181 2.62 -15.81 2.12
N VAL A 182 2.11 -15.17 3.17
CA VAL A 182 1.73 -15.90 4.39
C VAL A 182 0.60 -16.89 4.12
N GLN A 183 -0.40 -16.52 3.30
CA GLN A 183 -1.47 -17.44 2.91
C GLN A 183 -0.97 -18.56 1.99
N LEU A 184 -0.06 -18.26 1.08
CA LEU A 184 0.52 -19.22 0.15
C LEU A 184 1.40 -20.25 0.84
N LEU A 185 2.35 -19.80 1.64
CA LEU A 185 3.39 -20.63 2.27
C LEU A 185 2.87 -21.31 3.55
N GLY A 186 1.98 -20.66 4.29
CA GLY A 186 1.33 -21.18 5.50
C GLY A 186 1.62 -20.37 6.76
N ARG A 187 0.56 -20.19 7.57
CA ARG A 187 0.66 -19.50 8.88
C ARG A 187 1.34 -20.33 9.96
N ASN A 188 1.43 -21.62 9.78
CA ASN A 188 2.11 -22.55 10.69
C ASN A 188 3.63 -22.55 10.55
N LYS A 189 4.18 -21.84 9.57
CA LYS A 189 5.62 -21.68 9.37
C LYS A 189 6.20 -20.63 10.30
N CYS A 190 7.50 -20.77 10.59
CA CYS A 190 8.27 -19.78 11.28
C CYS A 190 8.95 -18.86 10.26
N TYR A 191 8.65 -17.55 10.35
CA TYR A 191 9.22 -16.51 9.51
C TYR A 191 10.38 -15.84 10.22
N ALA A 192 11.44 -15.53 9.48
CA ALA A 192 12.58 -14.77 9.98
C ALA A 192 12.73 -13.47 9.19
N VAL A 193 13.08 -12.39 9.88
CA VAL A 193 13.36 -11.07 9.31
C VAL A 193 14.70 -10.55 9.81
N GLU A 194 15.29 -9.64 9.07
CA GLU A 194 16.52 -8.93 9.42
C GLU A 194 16.30 -7.99 10.62
N ASP A 195 17.31 -7.87 11.50
CA ASP A 195 17.28 -6.98 12.66
C ASP A 195 18.67 -6.30 12.82
N PRO A 196 18.81 -4.96 12.60
CA PRO A 196 17.74 -4.03 12.27
C PRO A 196 17.09 -4.33 10.92
N GLY A 197 15.86 -3.87 10.71
CA GLY A 197 15.14 -4.07 9.47
C GLY A 197 13.92 -3.16 9.35
N TYR A 198 13.27 -3.19 8.19
CA TYR A 198 12.06 -2.40 7.96
C TYR A 198 10.91 -2.89 8.86
N SER A 199 10.62 -2.14 9.91
CA SER A 199 9.68 -2.53 10.97
C SER A 199 8.28 -2.93 10.47
N LYS A 200 7.83 -2.38 9.33
CA LYS A 200 6.54 -2.72 8.74
C LYS A 200 6.45 -4.19 8.33
N ILE A 201 7.56 -4.80 7.85
CA ILE A 201 7.60 -6.22 7.48
C ILE A 201 7.29 -7.09 8.70
N ALA A 202 7.97 -6.82 9.81
CA ALA A 202 7.73 -7.55 11.05
C ALA A 202 6.30 -7.38 11.55
N ARG A 203 5.75 -6.14 11.54
CA ARG A 203 4.36 -5.86 11.94
C ARG A 203 3.33 -6.58 11.07
N ILE A 204 3.58 -6.73 9.77
CA ILE A 204 2.68 -7.48 8.88
C ILE A 204 2.68 -8.97 9.25
N TYR A 205 3.84 -9.54 9.53
CA TYR A 205 3.94 -10.94 9.94
C TYR A 205 3.30 -11.17 11.33
N GLU A 206 3.55 -10.29 12.29
CA GLU A 206 2.91 -10.30 13.61
C GLU A 206 1.38 -10.18 13.48
N GLY A 207 0.88 -9.26 12.63
CA GLY A 207 -0.54 -9.10 12.34
C GLY A 207 -1.19 -10.33 11.68
N ASN A 208 -0.40 -11.12 10.96
CA ASN A 208 -0.84 -12.42 10.41
C ASN A 208 -0.74 -13.56 11.43
N GLN A 209 -0.30 -13.29 12.67
CA GLN A 209 -0.16 -14.26 13.76
C GLN A 209 0.79 -15.43 13.43
N VAL A 210 1.81 -15.18 12.59
CA VAL A 210 2.84 -16.17 12.32
C VAL A 210 3.96 -16.09 13.36
N LYS A 211 4.63 -17.22 13.58
CA LYS A 211 5.82 -17.26 14.43
C LYS A 211 6.93 -16.45 13.78
N LEU A 212 7.42 -15.41 14.44
CA LEU A 212 8.44 -14.50 13.92
C LEU A 212 9.76 -14.65 14.69
N ARG A 213 10.88 -14.61 13.97
CA ARG A 213 12.24 -14.51 14.49
C ARG A 213 12.94 -13.31 13.89
N ARG A 214 13.56 -12.51 14.73
CA ARG A 214 14.44 -11.41 14.33
C ARG A 214 15.87 -11.90 14.33
N ILE A 215 16.57 -11.78 13.21
CA ILE A 215 17.94 -12.30 13.02
C ILE A 215 18.88 -11.12 12.87
N GLY A 216 19.84 -11.02 13.80
CA GLY A 216 20.84 -9.95 13.78
C GLY A 216 21.71 -10.02 12.52
N LEU A 217 22.24 -8.85 12.16
CA LEU A 217 23.17 -8.68 11.05
C LEU A 217 24.62 -8.67 11.52
N ASP A 218 25.53 -8.96 10.60
CA ASP A 218 26.95 -8.62 10.67
C ASP A 218 27.35 -7.69 9.50
N ASP A 219 28.63 -7.50 9.26
CA ASP A 219 29.16 -6.66 8.16
C ASP A 219 28.80 -7.15 6.75
N LYS A 220 28.26 -8.37 6.63
CA LYS A 220 27.86 -9.03 5.37
C LYS A 220 26.35 -9.18 5.22
N GLY A 221 25.56 -8.61 6.14
CA GLY A 221 24.11 -8.73 6.19
C GLY A 221 23.63 -9.81 7.15
N LEU A 222 22.49 -10.44 6.91
CA LEU A 222 21.87 -11.42 7.81
C LEU A 222 22.87 -12.54 8.20
N ASP A 223 23.03 -12.77 9.52
CA ASP A 223 23.88 -13.83 10.07
C ASP A 223 23.22 -15.20 9.90
N VAL A 224 23.72 -15.97 8.93
CA VAL A 224 23.20 -17.32 8.63
C VAL A 224 23.48 -18.31 9.76
N GLY A 225 24.54 -18.09 10.56
CA GLY A 225 24.84 -18.91 11.74
C GLY A 225 23.76 -18.75 12.81
N ARG A 226 23.28 -17.52 13.04
CA ARG A 226 22.14 -17.24 13.92
C ARG A 226 20.83 -17.80 13.32
N LEU A 227 20.59 -17.63 12.02
CA LEU A 227 19.43 -18.16 11.34
C LEU A 227 19.32 -19.68 11.49
N ARG A 228 20.42 -20.44 11.35
CA ARG A 228 20.44 -21.90 11.50
C ARG A 228 20.10 -22.39 12.91
N ARG A 229 20.30 -21.55 13.93
CA ARG A 229 19.93 -21.87 15.31
C ARG A 229 18.45 -21.68 15.61
N THR A 230 17.68 -21.19 14.65
CA THR A 230 16.25 -21.01 14.76
C THR A 230 15.50 -22.11 14.01
N GLU A 231 14.19 -22.21 14.28
CA GLU A 231 13.27 -23.07 13.54
C GLU A 231 12.72 -22.42 12.28
N ALA A 232 13.32 -21.35 11.77
CA ALA A 232 12.83 -20.61 10.61
C ALA A 232 12.67 -21.50 9.37
N ASP A 233 11.50 -21.36 8.74
CA ASP A 233 11.18 -21.98 7.46
C ASP A 233 11.22 -20.97 6.31
N VAL A 234 10.96 -19.70 6.60
CA VAL A 234 10.95 -18.60 5.62
C VAL A 234 11.83 -17.48 6.14
N VAL A 235 12.73 -16.96 5.32
CA VAL A 235 13.55 -15.79 5.66
C VAL A 235 13.28 -14.66 4.66
N HIS A 236 12.99 -13.46 5.17
CA HIS A 236 12.76 -12.25 4.37
C HIS A 236 13.98 -11.34 4.50
N ILE A 237 14.61 -11.03 3.38
CA ILE A 237 15.87 -10.28 3.30
C ILE A 237 15.87 -9.28 2.14
N SER A 238 16.71 -8.25 2.26
CA SER A 238 16.96 -7.25 1.20
C SER A 238 18.44 -7.26 0.79
N PRO A 239 18.90 -8.28 0.03
CA PRO A 239 20.32 -8.54 -0.15
C PRO A 239 21.02 -7.60 -1.13
N SER A 240 20.28 -6.90 -1.99
CA SER A 240 20.83 -5.97 -2.97
C SER A 240 21.18 -4.61 -2.38
N HIS A 241 20.41 -4.18 -1.37
CA HIS A 241 20.59 -2.96 -0.61
C HIS A 241 19.73 -3.04 0.65
N HIS A 242 20.35 -3.41 1.77
CA HIS A 242 19.61 -3.61 3.01
C HIS A 242 19.09 -2.29 3.59
N TYR A 243 17.81 -2.24 3.91
CA TYR A 243 17.23 -1.11 4.65
C TYR A 243 17.10 -1.45 6.14
N PRO A 244 17.62 -0.62 7.06
CA PRO A 244 18.15 0.74 6.83
C PRO A 244 19.69 0.82 6.74
N THR A 245 20.45 -0.29 6.85
CA THR A 245 21.90 -0.23 7.01
C THR A 245 22.69 0.08 5.74
N GLY A 246 22.09 -0.06 4.54
CA GLY A 246 22.79 0.11 3.28
C GLY A 246 23.70 -1.05 2.87
N ILE A 247 23.83 -2.10 3.70
CA ILE A 247 24.70 -3.25 3.43
C ILE A 247 24.29 -3.92 2.12
N VAL A 248 25.27 -4.20 1.27
CA VAL A 248 25.11 -5.02 0.07
C VAL A 248 25.66 -6.41 0.36
N MET A 249 24.81 -7.42 0.36
CA MET A 249 25.16 -8.78 0.70
C MET A 249 26.14 -9.38 -0.31
N PRO A 250 27.37 -9.80 0.10
CA PRO A 250 28.35 -10.39 -0.79
C PRO A 250 27.95 -11.79 -1.24
N ILE A 251 28.51 -12.24 -2.37
CA ILE A 251 28.14 -13.51 -3.00
C ILE A 251 28.32 -14.72 -2.07
N GLY A 252 29.34 -14.74 -1.24
CA GLY A 252 29.56 -15.83 -0.27
C GLY A 252 28.38 -16.00 0.69
N ARG A 253 27.85 -14.87 1.24
CA ARG A 253 26.70 -14.88 2.12
C ARG A 253 25.40 -15.30 1.37
N ARG A 254 25.24 -14.88 0.14
CA ARG A 254 24.13 -15.33 -0.74
C ARG A 254 24.15 -16.84 -0.93
N GLN A 255 25.31 -17.41 -1.19
CA GLN A 255 25.48 -18.86 -1.30
C GLN A 255 25.22 -19.61 0.02
N GLU A 256 25.57 -19.03 1.17
CA GLU A 256 25.24 -19.60 2.48
C GLU A 256 23.73 -19.66 2.71
N LEU A 257 22.99 -18.61 2.31
CA LEU A 257 21.52 -18.58 2.40
C LEU A 257 20.86 -19.57 1.44
N LEU A 258 21.34 -19.68 0.21
CA LEU A 258 20.83 -20.67 -0.74
C LEU A 258 21.04 -22.10 -0.25
N ARG A 259 22.22 -22.39 0.36
CA ARG A 259 22.47 -23.68 1.00
C ARG A 259 21.51 -23.91 2.17
N TRP A 260 21.31 -22.91 3.06
CA TRP A 260 20.36 -23.01 4.16
C TRP A 260 18.95 -23.34 3.66
N ALA A 261 18.49 -22.71 2.58
CA ALA A 261 17.18 -23.00 2.00
C ALA A 261 17.07 -24.41 1.43
N GLY A 262 18.17 -24.95 0.87
CA GLY A 262 18.26 -26.32 0.33
C GLY A 262 18.35 -27.42 1.40
N GLU A 263 18.79 -27.11 2.63
CA GLU A 263 19.00 -28.10 3.71
C GLU A 263 17.70 -28.77 4.18
N LYS A 264 16.55 -28.10 4.02
CA LYS A 264 15.25 -28.61 4.50
C LYS A 264 14.15 -28.34 3.48
N PRO A 265 13.34 -29.34 3.09
CA PRO A 265 12.16 -29.14 2.26
C PRO A 265 11.20 -28.10 2.85
N GLY A 266 10.61 -27.26 2.01
CA GLY A 266 9.63 -26.27 2.43
C GLY A 266 10.23 -24.98 3.04
N ARG A 267 11.57 -24.82 3.07
CA ARG A 267 12.21 -23.54 3.32
C ARG A 267 12.17 -22.66 2.09
N TYR A 268 12.01 -21.34 2.31
CA TYR A 268 12.02 -20.32 1.26
C TYR A 268 12.76 -19.06 1.69
N ILE A 269 13.33 -18.37 0.71
CA ILE A 269 13.92 -17.04 0.86
C ILE A 269 13.00 -16.05 0.12
N LEU A 270 12.57 -15.00 0.80
CA LEU A 270 11.89 -13.86 0.21
C LEU A 270 12.95 -12.78 -0.05
N GLU A 271 13.29 -12.58 -1.31
CA GLU A 271 14.26 -11.56 -1.76
C GLU A 271 13.52 -10.28 -2.11
N ASP A 272 13.55 -9.29 -1.20
CA ASP A 272 12.94 -7.98 -1.40
C ASP A 272 13.94 -7.01 -2.05
N ASP A 273 13.70 -6.73 -3.33
CA ASP A 273 14.57 -5.93 -4.19
C ASP A 273 13.91 -4.58 -4.53
N TYR A 274 13.76 -3.73 -3.52
CA TYR A 274 12.88 -2.55 -3.56
C TYR A 274 13.48 -1.32 -4.25
N ASP A 275 14.83 -1.19 -4.36
CA ASP A 275 15.50 0.01 -4.92
C ASP A 275 16.80 -0.27 -5.68
N SER A 276 17.04 -1.51 -6.07
CA SER A 276 18.27 -1.94 -6.78
C SER A 276 18.49 -1.27 -8.14
N GLU A 277 17.45 -0.67 -8.70
CA GLU A 277 17.54 0.16 -9.91
C GLU A 277 18.42 1.41 -9.67
N PHE A 278 18.58 1.86 -8.42
CA PHE A 278 19.34 3.05 -8.02
C PHE A 278 20.75 2.71 -7.51
N ARG A 279 21.42 1.77 -8.17
CA ARG A 279 22.84 1.54 -7.93
C ARG A 279 23.67 2.51 -8.77
N PHE A 280 24.58 3.25 -8.12
CA PHE A 280 25.39 4.30 -8.76
C PHE A 280 26.78 3.83 -9.16
N VAL A 281 27.29 2.78 -8.53
CA VAL A 281 28.63 2.25 -8.76
C VAL A 281 28.57 0.78 -9.20
N GLY A 282 29.26 0.48 -10.29
CA GLY A 282 29.38 -0.88 -10.82
C GLY A 282 28.15 -1.38 -11.60
N ARG A 283 28.19 -2.67 -11.93
CA ARG A 283 27.08 -3.35 -12.62
C ARG A 283 26.01 -3.80 -11.62
N PRO A 284 24.76 -4.02 -12.07
CA PRO A 284 23.74 -4.65 -11.24
C PRO A 284 24.24 -5.98 -10.67
N ILE A 285 23.98 -6.20 -9.37
CA ILE A 285 24.34 -7.46 -8.70
C ILE A 285 23.30 -8.51 -9.10
N PRO A 286 23.72 -9.74 -9.46
CA PRO A 286 22.79 -10.85 -9.71
C PRO A 286 21.89 -11.07 -8.49
N THR A 287 20.59 -11.29 -8.73
CA THR A 287 19.64 -11.61 -7.66
C THR A 287 19.90 -13.00 -7.10
N LEU A 288 19.48 -13.27 -5.85
CA LEU A 288 19.46 -14.64 -5.34
C LEU A 288 18.59 -15.53 -6.22
N PHE A 289 17.44 -15.03 -6.67
CA PHE A 289 16.54 -15.73 -7.57
C PHE A 289 17.26 -16.19 -8.88
N SER A 290 18.10 -15.32 -9.46
CA SER A 290 18.78 -15.64 -10.74
C SER A 290 19.87 -16.71 -10.63
N VAL A 291 20.39 -16.97 -9.41
CA VAL A 291 21.45 -17.95 -9.12
C VAL A 291 20.96 -19.13 -8.27
N ASP A 292 19.65 -19.22 -8.03
CA ASP A 292 19.05 -20.27 -7.22
C ASP A 292 18.72 -21.51 -8.08
N GLU A 293 19.55 -22.53 -8.00
CA GLU A 293 19.32 -23.82 -8.64
C GLU A 293 18.25 -24.67 -7.96
N ASN A 294 17.95 -24.40 -6.68
CA ASN A 294 17.04 -25.20 -5.87
C ASN A 294 15.59 -24.70 -5.94
N ARG A 295 15.31 -23.57 -6.59
CA ARG A 295 13.99 -22.95 -6.72
C ARG A 295 13.34 -22.66 -5.38
N ARG A 296 14.10 -22.07 -4.45
CA ARG A 296 13.68 -21.71 -3.08
C ARG A 296 13.53 -20.21 -2.87
N VAL A 297 13.89 -19.41 -3.85
CA VAL A 297 13.79 -17.95 -3.77
C VAL A 297 12.50 -17.46 -4.40
N ILE A 298 11.77 -16.61 -3.67
CA ILE A 298 10.66 -15.80 -4.17
C ILE A 298 11.19 -14.38 -4.27
N TYR A 299 11.19 -13.83 -5.48
CA TYR A 299 11.67 -12.48 -5.74
C TYR A 299 10.52 -11.48 -5.64
N LEU A 300 10.75 -10.34 -4.99
CA LEU A 300 9.79 -9.23 -4.87
C LEU A 300 10.42 -7.94 -5.38
N ASN A 301 9.60 -7.12 -6.03
CA ASN A 301 10.00 -5.78 -6.46
C ASN A 301 8.78 -4.82 -6.49
N THR A 302 9.04 -3.52 -6.55
CA THR A 302 8.00 -2.49 -6.51
C THR A 302 8.26 -1.33 -7.45
N PHE A 303 7.22 -0.87 -8.13
CA PHE A 303 7.26 0.37 -8.91
C PHE A 303 7.09 1.63 -8.05
N SER A 304 6.76 1.48 -6.77
CA SER A 304 6.55 2.61 -5.84
C SER A 304 7.80 3.47 -5.63
N LYS A 305 8.99 2.89 -5.79
CA LYS A 305 10.27 3.62 -5.66
C LYS A 305 10.77 4.17 -6.98
N THR A 306 10.45 3.48 -8.06
CA THR A 306 10.94 3.82 -9.40
C THR A 306 10.02 4.76 -10.17
N ILE A 307 8.73 4.80 -9.84
CA ILE A 307 7.73 5.67 -10.51
C ILE A 307 7.14 6.67 -9.52
N ALA A 308 6.29 6.20 -8.59
CA ALA A 308 5.71 7.02 -7.52
C ALA A 308 5.13 6.14 -6.40
N PRO A 309 5.20 6.55 -5.13
CA PRO A 309 4.63 5.79 -4.01
C PRO A 309 3.13 5.54 -4.15
N SER A 310 2.39 6.47 -4.75
CA SER A 310 0.94 6.41 -4.94
C SER A 310 0.48 5.45 -6.02
N ILE A 311 1.36 5.00 -6.92
CA ILE A 311 1.01 4.06 -7.99
C ILE A 311 0.64 2.68 -7.43
N ARG A 312 1.16 2.33 -6.27
CA ARG A 312 0.86 1.09 -5.53
C ARG A 312 0.93 -0.19 -6.37
N ILE A 313 1.85 -0.28 -7.32
CA ILE A 313 2.07 -1.50 -8.10
C ILE A 313 3.38 -2.15 -7.64
N SER A 314 3.28 -3.40 -7.22
CA SER A 314 4.40 -4.28 -6.88
C SER A 314 4.16 -5.65 -7.49
N TYR A 315 5.20 -6.45 -7.58
CA TYR A 315 5.06 -7.81 -8.06
C TYR A 315 5.99 -8.77 -7.33
N MET A 316 5.62 -10.05 -7.34
CA MET A 316 6.49 -11.14 -6.93
C MET A 316 6.64 -12.15 -8.06
N VAL A 317 7.78 -12.82 -8.08
CA VAL A 317 8.06 -13.93 -9.01
C VAL A 317 8.16 -15.21 -8.18
N LEU A 318 7.26 -16.12 -8.44
CA LEU A 318 7.22 -17.41 -7.74
C LEU A 318 8.12 -18.44 -8.44
N PRO A 319 8.77 -19.33 -7.70
CA PRO A 319 9.31 -20.56 -8.25
C PRO A 319 8.19 -21.36 -8.96
N PRO A 320 8.49 -22.11 -10.05
CA PRO A 320 7.49 -22.84 -10.82
C PRO A 320 6.60 -23.76 -9.96
N GLU A 321 7.16 -24.38 -8.92
CA GLU A 321 6.47 -25.30 -8.01
C GLU A 321 5.37 -24.62 -7.20
N LEU A 322 5.49 -23.32 -6.93
CA LEU A 322 4.49 -22.56 -6.19
C LEU A 322 3.37 -21.98 -7.07
N VAL A 323 3.53 -21.98 -8.37
CA VAL A 323 2.53 -21.39 -9.30
C VAL A 323 1.19 -22.12 -9.21
N GLU A 324 1.22 -23.46 -9.20
CA GLU A 324 0.00 -24.24 -9.08
C GLU A 324 -0.61 -24.12 -7.69
N THR A 325 0.22 -24.10 -6.64
CA THR A 325 -0.23 -23.87 -5.26
C THR A 325 -0.90 -22.49 -5.12
N PHE A 326 -0.34 -21.46 -5.77
CA PHE A 326 -0.97 -20.14 -5.81
C PHE A 326 -2.34 -20.19 -6.48
N ARG A 327 -2.45 -20.85 -7.63
CA ARG A 327 -3.71 -20.99 -8.36
C ARG A 327 -4.79 -21.68 -7.51
N GLN A 328 -4.43 -22.74 -6.82
CA GLN A 328 -5.36 -23.50 -5.97
C GLN A 328 -5.78 -22.73 -4.72
N LYS A 329 -4.84 -22.08 -4.01
CA LYS A 329 -5.10 -21.38 -2.76
C LYS A 329 -5.63 -19.97 -2.91
N LEU A 330 -5.17 -19.23 -3.92
CA LEU A 330 -5.40 -17.79 -4.07
C LEU A 330 -6.03 -17.41 -5.41
N GLY A 331 -6.27 -18.38 -6.30
CA GLY A 331 -6.82 -18.16 -7.62
C GLY A 331 -8.27 -17.65 -7.64
N PHE A 332 -8.96 -17.65 -6.51
CA PHE A 332 -10.31 -17.10 -6.39
C PHE A 332 -10.34 -15.59 -6.13
N TYR A 333 -9.20 -14.98 -5.79
CA TYR A 333 -9.10 -13.54 -5.65
C TYR A 333 -9.11 -12.83 -7.01
N THR A 334 -9.53 -11.59 -7.02
CA THR A 334 -9.26 -10.66 -8.12
C THR A 334 -7.98 -9.89 -7.80
N CYS A 335 -7.17 -9.56 -8.80
CA CYS A 335 -5.97 -8.75 -8.60
C CYS A 335 -6.34 -7.40 -7.96
N THR A 336 -5.59 -7.00 -6.96
CA THR A 336 -5.84 -5.78 -6.18
C THR A 336 -5.44 -4.49 -6.90
N VAL A 337 -4.73 -4.58 -8.02
CA VAL A 337 -4.35 -3.42 -8.85
C VAL A 337 -5.40 -3.20 -9.94
N SER A 338 -5.78 -1.95 -10.15
CA SER A 338 -6.70 -1.55 -11.21
C SER A 338 -6.20 -1.98 -12.59
N GLY A 339 -7.10 -2.51 -13.44
CA GLY A 339 -6.79 -2.82 -14.83
C GLY A 339 -6.28 -1.60 -15.61
N PHE A 340 -6.88 -0.43 -15.38
CA PHE A 340 -6.47 0.83 -16.03
C PHE A 340 -4.98 1.13 -15.81
N GLU A 341 -4.50 0.97 -14.58
CA GLU A 341 -3.10 1.20 -14.24
C GLU A 341 -2.19 0.10 -14.76
N GLN A 342 -2.63 -1.16 -14.71
CA GLN A 342 -1.85 -2.28 -15.22
C GLN A 342 -1.59 -2.17 -16.73
N TYR A 343 -2.61 -1.88 -17.53
CA TYR A 343 -2.46 -1.71 -18.97
C TYR A 343 -1.63 -0.46 -19.30
N THR A 344 -1.81 0.65 -18.56
CA THR A 344 -1.00 1.86 -18.73
C THR A 344 0.48 1.60 -18.45
N LEU A 345 0.79 0.92 -17.34
CA LEU A 345 2.16 0.56 -16.99
C LEU A 345 2.77 -0.39 -18.00
N ALA A 346 2.01 -1.38 -18.48
CA ALA A 346 2.48 -2.29 -19.53
C ALA A 346 2.89 -1.53 -20.80
N GLN A 347 2.09 -0.57 -21.26
CA GLN A 347 2.45 0.28 -22.39
C GLN A 347 3.65 1.18 -22.10
N PHE A 348 3.75 1.71 -20.87
CA PHE A 348 4.87 2.54 -20.45
C PHE A 348 6.19 1.76 -20.49
N MET A 349 6.18 0.50 -20.09
CA MET A 349 7.33 -0.41 -20.19
C MET A 349 7.61 -0.81 -21.65
N ALA A 350 6.62 -1.34 -22.36
CA ALA A 350 6.78 -1.89 -23.69
C ALA A 350 7.27 -0.86 -24.73
N ARG A 351 6.96 0.43 -24.53
CA ARG A 351 7.42 1.52 -25.39
C ARG A 351 8.77 2.13 -24.97
N GLY A 352 9.45 1.56 -23.98
CA GLY A 352 10.75 2.01 -23.50
C GLY A 352 10.72 3.28 -22.63
N HIS A 353 9.54 3.80 -22.30
CA HIS A 353 9.43 5.00 -21.45
C HIS A 353 9.88 4.73 -20.01
N TYR A 354 9.69 3.50 -19.50
CA TYR A 354 10.15 3.11 -18.18
C TYR A 354 11.66 3.16 -18.06
N GLU A 355 12.39 2.63 -19.05
CA GLU A 355 13.85 2.67 -19.07
C GLU A 355 14.40 4.09 -19.17
N GLN A 356 13.81 4.92 -20.04
CA GLN A 356 14.17 6.33 -20.18
C GLN A 356 13.95 7.07 -18.85
N HIS A 357 12.85 6.75 -18.17
CA HIS A 357 12.55 7.30 -16.86
C HIS A 357 13.58 6.87 -15.82
N LEU A 358 13.89 5.57 -15.69
CA LEU A 358 14.89 5.06 -14.77
C LEU A 358 16.28 5.69 -14.99
N ASN A 359 16.72 5.83 -16.23
CA ASN A 359 18.02 6.44 -16.56
C ASN A 359 18.07 7.92 -16.13
N ARG A 360 16.96 8.66 -16.34
CA ARG A 360 16.83 10.04 -15.86
C ARG A 360 16.87 10.11 -14.34
N MET A 361 16.13 9.22 -13.65
CA MET A 361 16.06 9.18 -12.19
C MET A 361 17.42 8.82 -11.57
N ARG A 362 18.14 7.82 -12.11
CA ARG A 362 19.50 7.47 -11.68
C ARG A 362 20.42 8.69 -11.72
N LYS A 363 20.45 9.41 -12.83
CA LYS A 363 21.28 10.63 -12.97
C LYS A 363 20.89 11.68 -11.94
N ARG A 364 19.58 11.94 -11.77
CA ARG A 364 19.08 12.94 -10.81
C ARG A 364 19.41 12.57 -9.37
N TYR A 365 19.16 11.33 -8.97
CA TYR A 365 19.42 10.89 -7.61
C TYR A 365 20.93 10.81 -7.31
N HIS A 366 21.75 10.42 -8.26
CA HIS A 366 23.20 10.50 -8.11
C HIS A 366 23.67 11.96 -7.88
N GLN A 367 23.23 12.90 -8.69
CA GLN A 367 23.54 14.32 -8.52
C GLN A 367 23.01 14.88 -7.21
N LYS A 368 21.79 14.50 -6.83
CA LYS A 368 21.17 14.95 -5.57
C LYS A 368 21.91 14.41 -4.36
N ARG A 369 22.28 13.14 -4.36
CA ARG A 369 23.11 12.53 -3.32
C ARG A 369 24.41 13.29 -3.12
N ASP A 370 25.13 13.54 -4.21
CA ASP A 370 26.42 14.23 -4.16
C ASP A 370 26.26 15.66 -3.62
N ALA A 371 25.21 16.38 -4.06
CA ALA A 371 24.91 17.71 -3.55
C ALA A 371 24.56 17.71 -2.06
N VAL A 372 23.75 16.75 -1.58
CA VAL A 372 23.42 16.61 -0.16
C VAL A 372 24.68 16.36 0.66
N ILE A 373 25.53 15.44 0.22
CA ILE A 373 26.79 15.10 0.89
C ILE A 373 27.72 16.32 0.95
N ASP A 374 27.85 17.07 -0.14
CA ASP A 374 28.66 18.27 -0.20
C ASP A 374 28.15 19.38 0.74
N ILE A 375 26.82 19.57 0.80
CA ILE A 375 26.21 20.53 1.73
C ILE A 375 26.52 20.12 3.19
N ILE A 376 26.35 18.84 3.54
CA ILE A 376 26.66 18.34 4.87
C ILE A 376 28.14 18.56 5.21
N ARG A 377 29.06 18.24 4.32
CA ARG A 377 30.51 18.45 4.54
C ARG A 377 30.86 19.92 4.72
N ARG A 378 30.23 20.83 3.96
CA ARG A 378 30.48 22.28 4.05
C ARG A 378 29.82 22.93 5.26
N SER A 379 28.81 22.32 5.86
CA SER A 379 28.14 22.87 7.04
C SER A 379 29.01 22.87 8.30
N GLY A 380 30.11 22.11 8.30
CA GLY A 380 30.96 21.95 9.48
C GLY A 380 30.37 21.02 10.55
N LEU A 381 29.23 20.37 10.26
CA LEU A 381 28.63 19.39 11.17
C LEU A 381 29.61 18.23 11.41
N PRO A 382 29.98 17.92 12.67
CA PRO A 382 30.89 16.81 12.97
C PRO A 382 30.16 15.47 12.74
N ALA A 383 30.20 14.98 11.51
CA ALA A 383 29.52 13.79 11.10
C ALA A 383 30.35 12.92 10.14
N LYS A 384 30.16 11.60 10.23
CA LYS A 384 30.74 10.62 9.29
C LYS A 384 29.64 10.03 8.42
N ILE A 385 29.80 10.07 7.10
CA ILE A 385 28.86 9.52 6.13
C ILE A 385 29.39 8.15 5.67
N THR A 386 28.51 7.16 5.61
CA THR A 386 28.78 5.78 5.14
C THR A 386 27.62 5.29 4.28
N GLU A 387 27.83 4.15 3.57
CA GLU A 387 26.78 3.45 2.76
C GLU A 387 26.13 4.33 1.66
N GLN A 388 26.95 5.11 0.99
CA GLN A 388 26.48 6.11 0.01
C GLN A 388 26.44 5.61 -1.45
N ASP A 389 26.85 4.36 -1.74
CA ASP A 389 27.12 3.90 -3.11
C ASP A 389 25.89 3.32 -3.82
N ALA A 390 24.82 3.08 -3.10
CA ALA A 390 23.58 2.50 -3.63
C ALA A 390 22.35 3.05 -2.92
N GLY A 391 21.18 2.89 -3.56
CA GLY A 391 19.87 3.20 -3.01
C GLY A 391 19.58 4.68 -2.81
N LEU A 392 18.51 4.96 -2.07
CA LEU A 392 17.95 6.30 -1.88
C LEU A 392 18.25 6.89 -0.48
N HIS A 393 19.09 6.24 0.31
CA HIS A 393 19.52 6.70 1.63
C HIS A 393 21.00 6.40 1.86
N PHE A 394 21.58 7.04 2.85
CA PHE A 394 22.89 6.74 3.41
C PHE A 394 22.85 6.88 4.93
N LEU A 395 23.88 6.40 5.61
CA LEU A 395 24.03 6.56 7.04
C LEU A 395 24.93 7.76 7.37
N MET A 396 24.52 8.53 8.40
CA MET A 396 25.27 9.65 8.93
C MET A 396 25.43 9.49 10.44
N THR A 397 26.63 9.25 10.90
CA THR A 397 26.96 9.17 12.33
C THR A 397 27.35 10.55 12.84
N LEU A 398 26.61 11.09 13.80
CA LEU A 398 26.91 12.37 14.45
C LEU A 398 27.93 12.16 15.55
N GLN A 399 28.91 13.06 15.65
CA GLN A 399 29.88 13.12 16.76
C GLN A 399 29.35 14.09 17.82
N THR A 400 28.59 13.56 18.77
CA THR A 400 27.91 14.33 19.82
C THR A 400 27.74 13.49 21.09
N GLU A 401 27.67 14.17 22.24
CA GLU A 401 27.36 13.53 23.53
C GLU A 401 25.83 13.52 23.84
N LEU A 402 25.02 14.21 23.01
CA LEU A 402 23.58 14.27 23.23
C LEU A 402 22.91 12.95 22.84
N PRO A 403 22.06 12.37 23.68
CA PRO A 403 21.35 11.13 23.34
C PRO A 403 20.38 11.36 22.16
N ASP A 404 20.06 10.31 21.40
CA ASP A 404 19.19 10.33 20.21
C ASP A 404 17.86 11.02 20.47
N GLU A 405 17.25 10.81 21.65
CA GLU A 405 15.98 11.43 22.00
C GLU A 405 16.10 12.95 22.20
N ALA A 406 17.18 13.43 22.80
CA ALA A 406 17.43 14.86 22.93
C ALA A 406 17.70 15.53 21.58
N LEU A 407 18.40 14.84 20.66
CA LEU A 407 18.60 15.30 19.29
C LEU A 407 17.27 15.37 18.53
N ARG A 408 16.42 14.34 18.69
CA ARG A 408 15.08 14.30 18.10
C ARG A 408 14.20 15.46 18.56
N GLN A 409 14.20 15.73 19.86
CA GLN A 409 13.42 16.82 20.43
C GLN A 409 13.89 18.18 19.92
N LYS A 410 15.17 18.46 19.95
CA LYS A 410 15.77 19.72 19.41
C LYS A 410 15.47 19.90 17.94
N ALA A 411 15.58 18.85 17.14
CA ALA A 411 15.24 18.89 15.72
C ALA A 411 13.75 19.17 15.50
N ALA A 412 12.89 18.52 16.30
CA ALA A 412 11.45 18.75 16.24
C ALA A 412 11.03 20.19 16.57
N GLU A 413 11.72 20.89 17.49
CA GLU A 413 11.51 22.31 17.79
C GLU A 413 11.75 23.22 16.56
N LYS A 414 12.50 22.71 15.58
CA LYS A 414 12.81 23.41 14.32
C LYS A 414 12.12 22.80 13.09
N ASP A 415 11.05 22.04 13.35
CA ASP A 415 10.28 21.32 12.34
C ASP A 415 11.10 20.37 11.48
N LEU A 416 12.15 19.77 12.05
CA LEU A 416 12.94 18.71 11.43
C LEU A 416 12.57 17.36 12.02
N ARG A 417 12.40 16.35 11.17
CA ARG A 417 12.19 14.97 11.59
C ARG A 417 13.44 14.13 11.33
N LEU A 418 14.06 13.63 12.38
CA LEU A 418 15.20 12.73 12.29
C LEU A 418 14.74 11.27 12.37
N ALA A 419 15.38 10.40 11.61
CA ALA A 419 15.22 8.96 11.68
C ALA A 419 16.54 8.33 12.12
N PHE A 420 16.57 7.70 13.29
CA PHE A 420 17.77 7.05 13.80
C PHE A 420 17.79 5.57 13.44
N LEU A 421 18.97 5.02 13.23
CA LEU A 421 19.16 3.60 12.98
C LEU A 421 18.59 2.74 14.12
N SER A 422 18.63 3.26 15.35
CA SER A 422 18.03 2.64 16.54
C SER A 422 16.53 2.38 16.42
N ASP A 423 15.79 3.16 15.63
CA ASP A 423 14.35 3.01 15.41
C ASP A 423 13.97 1.72 14.67
N TYR A 424 14.95 1.09 14.05
CA TYR A 424 14.76 -0.09 13.20
C TYR A 424 15.13 -1.41 13.88
N TYR A 425 15.65 -1.35 15.14
CA TYR A 425 15.94 -2.54 15.92
C TYR A 425 14.72 -3.04 16.68
N GLY A 426 14.58 -4.34 16.78
CA GLY A 426 13.55 -4.98 17.60
C GLY A 426 13.83 -4.90 19.10
N ASP A 427 15.10 -4.91 19.50
CA ASP A 427 15.55 -4.66 20.90
C ASP A 427 16.45 -3.42 20.92
N TRP A 428 15.95 -2.34 21.52
CA TRP A 428 16.63 -1.06 21.64
C TRP A 428 17.88 -1.06 22.55
N ARG A 429 18.06 -2.11 23.38
CA ARG A 429 19.12 -2.16 24.41
C ARG A 429 20.54 -2.31 23.85
N GLN A 430 20.68 -2.74 22.61
CA GLN A 430 21.96 -2.96 21.93
C GLN A 430 22.03 -2.23 20.59
N THR A 431 21.46 -1.02 20.54
CA THR A 431 21.40 -0.25 19.31
C THR A 431 22.56 0.74 19.20
N PRO A 432 23.12 0.96 18.01
CA PRO A 432 24.06 2.04 17.79
C PRO A 432 23.38 3.39 18.01
N SER A 433 24.00 4.29 18.78
CA SER A 433 23.53 5.66 18.98
C SER A 433 24.10 6.60 17.94
N HIS A 434 23.45 7.74 17.75
CA HIS A 434 23.88 8.87 16.90
C HIS A 434 23.97 8.55 15.40
N VAL A 435 23.39 7.45 14.93
CA VAL A 435 23.39 7.08 13.52
C VAL A 435 22.05 7.42 12.89
N LEU A 436 22.06 8.40 12.01
CA LEU A 436 20.89 8.82 11.23
C LEU A 436 20.78 8.02 9.93
N VAL A 437 19.56 7.66 9.58
CA VAL A 437 19.19 7.15 8.25
C VAL A 437 18.70 8.33 7.42
N VAL A 438 19.52 8.78 6.47
CA VAL A 438 19.27 9.99 5.67
C VAL A 438 18.72 9.61 4.32
N ASN A 439 17.39 9.72 4.14
CA ASN A 439 16.73 9.56 2.85
C ASN A 439 16.79 10.89 2.08
N TYR A 440 17.53 10.93 1.00
CA TYR A 440 17.78 12.15 0.26
C TYR A 440 16.85 12.39 -0.96
N SER A 441 16.10 11.37 -1.37
CA SER A 441 15.28 11.42 -2.59
C SER A 441 14.27 12.58 -2.62
N GLY A 442 13.58 12.83 -1.52
CA GLY A 442 12.59 13.90 -1.37
C GLY A 442 13.12 15.23 -0.83
N MET A 443 14.38 15.34 -0.43
CA MET A 443 14.93 16.54 0.22
C MET A 443 14.92 17.76 -0.69
N ASP A 444 14.59 18.93 -0.14
CA ASP A 444 14.82 20.21 -0.79
C ASP A 444 16.25 20.70 -0.49
N LEU A 445 17.08 20.79 -1.53
CA LEU A 445 18.47 21.24 -1.41
C LEU A 445 18.60 22.70 -0.97
N LYS A 446 17.57 23.53 -1.15
CA LYS A 446 17.59 24.94 -0.74
C LYS A 446 17.41 25.08 0.78
N GLU A 447 16.60 24.21 1.36
CA GLU A 447 16.32 24.20 2.80
C GLU A 447 17.40 23.49 3.63
N LEU A 448 18.16 22.56 3.00
CA LEU A 448 19.11 21.71 3.71
C LEU A 448 20.21 22.50 4.47
N PRO A 449 20.85 23.57 3.91
CA PRO A 449 21.87 24.32 4.66
C PRO A 449 21.33 24.89 5.97
N SER A 450 20.13 25.48 5.94
CA SER A 450 19.50 26.05 7.14
C SER A 450 19.05 24.97 8.14
N ALA A 451 18.74 23.78 7.68
CA ALA A 451 18.39 22.64 8.55
C ALA A 451 19.62 22.10 9.30
N LEU A 452 20.82 22.17 8.71
CA LEU A 452 22.07 21.66 9.32
C LEU A 452 22.71 22.63 10.33
N THR A 453 22.36 23.92 10.30
CA THR A 453 22.85 24.94 11.25
C THR A 453 21.99 25.06 12.50
N CYS A 454 21.00 24.24 12.60
CA CYS A 454 20.09 24.12 13.75
C CYS A 454 20.54 23.08 14.74
#